data_873fcaa2ee4d9976075dced6ed95597b
#
_entry.id   873fcaa2ee4d9976075dced6ed95597b
#
_cell.length_a   1.000
_cell.length_b   1.000
_cell.length_c   1.000
_cell.angle_alpha   90.00
_cell.angle_beta   90.00
_cell.angle_gamma   90.00
#
_symmetry.space_group_name_H-M   'P 1'
#
loop_
_entity.id
_entity.type
_entity.pdbx_description
1 polymer ?
#
loop_
_entity_poly.entity_id
_entity_poly.type
_entity_poly.pdbx_seq_one_letter_code
_entity_poly.pdbx_strand_id
1 'polypeptide(L)'
;MSPQQQWWRSAVIYQIYPRSFMDSSGNGVGDLRGIIQKLPYVASLGVDAIWVSPFYLSPMKDFGYDVSDYRQVDPLFGTLEDVRALLDEAHSHSLKVIIDQVWSHTSDQHPWFLESRKSCHNRHTDWYVWHDPGPDDQPPSNWLSTFGGSAWTWEPQRRQYYLHHFLKEQPALNWRNQEVKEAMLDVGRYWLDMGVDGFRFDVINFLVADQNCRDNPQRLPGMALPDGAFGEVPFFQFVNTYNQGRPESVEIVERIRALLDSYPERTSLAEVSCAEDAIADAAAYVDAPDKLHMAYNSSLMSEEPLDRARLTGIIERVQAQFKGGVLCWTAGTHDFPRLASRWHGALMDEHFSQEAFDHQLAALLISLQGSCCIYQGDELGLHQAEIPRERMQDPFGIRGYPLVLGRDGCRTPMPWTIEGDQAGFTTAPEAWLPLPREHRRMAVEAQERDPQSLLNKYRRLIHWRRRQEALTDGDLQLLPSEDPVLAFCRRAASQTLLFAFNFDRVPVYQSLEHWPACRQADELDFQVRCFESTVEIPGFGVFIAVAEPVTSSIHPIAGSPGLLR
;
A
#
# COMPACT_ATOMS: atom_id res chain seq x y z
N MET A 1 16.13 8.36 -18.95
CA MET A 1 14.96 9.24 -18.72
C MET A 1 15.41 10.40 -17.85
N SER A 2 14.97 11.64 -18.15
CA SER A 2 15.22 12.78 -17.24
C SER A 2 14.47 12.57 -15.91
N PRO A 3 14.88 13.21 -14.79
CA PRO A 3 14.15 13.09 -13.51
C PRO A 3 12.65 13.43 -13.61
N GLN A 4 12.26 14.32 -14.52
CA GLN A 4 10.85 14.65 -14.82
C GLN A 4 10.05 13.50 -15.46
N GLN A 5 10.74 12.48 -16.03
CA GLN A 5 10.09 11.30 -16.61
C GLN A 5 9.84 10.17 -15.60
N GLN A 6 10.29 10.32 -14.37
CA GLN A 6 10.14 9.30 -13.30
C GLN A 6 9.30 9.84 -12.14
N TRP A 7 8.15 10.44 -12.47
CA TRP A 7 7.24 11.07 -11.51
C TRP A 7 6.92 10.19 -10.28
N TRP A 8 6.92 8.88 -10.48
CA TRP A 8 6.56 7.88 -9.49
C TRP A 8 7.58 7.70 -8.36
N ARG A 9 8.86 8.11 -8.54
CA ARG A 9 9.93 7.85 -7.56
C ARG A 9 9.69 8.47 -6.19
N SER A 10 9.02 9.61 -6.15
CA SER A 10 8.70 10.33 -4.91
C SER A 10 7.22 10.63 -4.76
N ALA A 11 6.38 9.98 -5.59
CA ALA A 11 4.96 10.25 -5.62
C ALA A 11 4.26 9.97 -4.30
N VAL A 12 3.28 10.79 -3.99
CA VAL A 12 2.26 10.50 -2.99
C VAL A 12 1.04 9.95 -3.72
N ILE A 13 0.70 8.70 -3.45
CA ILE A 13 -0.41 7.98 -4.07
C ILE A 13 -1.57 7.93 -3.09
N TYR A 14 -2.78 8.22 -3.55
CA TYR A 14 -4.00 8.10 -2.75
C TYR A 14 -4.80 6.89 -3.20
N GLN A 15 -4.94 5.88 -2.33
CA GLN A 15 -5.72 4.68 -2.63
C GLN A 15 -7.20 4.91 -2.43
N ILE A 16 -7.99 4.65 -3.47
CA ILE A 16 -9.45 4.70 -3.47
C ILE A 16 -10.02 3.28 -3.55
N TYR A 17 -10.83 2.91 -2.58
CA TYR A 17 -11.65 1.71 -2.59
C TYR A 17 -13.05 2.11 -3.09
N PRO A 18 -13.37 1.89 -4.38
CA PRO A 18 -14.54 2.48 -5.05
C PRO A 18 -15.83 2.29 -4.28
N ARG A 19 -16.05 1.08 -3.82
CA ARG A 19 -17.26 0.65 -3.09
C ARG A 19 -17.58 1.49 -1.84
N SER A 20 -16.57 2.10 -1.23
CA SER A 20 -16.67 2.87 0.02
C SER A 20 -16.31 4.35 -0.14
N PHE A 21 -16.06 4.83 -1.35
CA PHE A 21 -15.61 6.21 -1.53
C PHE A 21 -16.78 7.20 -1.63
N MET A 22 -17.64 7.05 -2.63
CA MET A 22 -18.83 7.88 -2.82
C MET A 22 -19.83 7.15 -3.72
N ASP A 23 -21.08 7.06 -3.30
CA ASP A 23 -22.19 6.53 -4.08
C ASP A 23 -22.95 7.67 -4.77
N SER A 24 -22.84 7.73 -6.08
CA SER A 24 -23.55 8.72 -6.90
C SER A 24 -24.93 8.25 -7.36
N SER A 25 -25.18 6.94 -7.32
CA SER A 25 -26.37 6.29 -7.84
C SER A 25 -27.49 6.15 -6.80
N GLY A 26 -27.15 6.22 -5.51
CA GLY A 26 -28.08 6.05 -4.40
C GLY A 26 -28.47 4.59 -4.14
N ASN A 27 -27.57 3.63 -4.48
CA ASN A 27 -27.80 2.20 -4.25
C ASN A 27 -27.11 1.65 -2.99
N GLY A 28 -26.39 2.50 -2.25
CA GLY A 28 -25.65 2.14 -1.04
C GLY A 28 -24.22 1.69 -1.28
N VAL A 29 -23.75 1.66 -2.52
CA VAL A 29 -22.38 1.25 -2.92
C VAL A 29 -21.74 2.36 -3.73
N GLY A 30 -20.50 2.71 -3.39
CA GLY A 30 -19.74 3.73 -4.13
C GLY A 30 -19.43 3.28 -5.56
N ASP A 31 -19.27 4.25 -6.46
CA ASP A 31 -19.12 4.03 -7.89
C ASP A 31 -18.11 5.00 -8.54
N LEU A 32 -17.78 4.77 -9.82
CA LEU A 32 -16.82 5.57 -10.58
C LEU A 32 -17.25 7.05 -10.70
N ARG A 33 -18.55 7.32 -10.88
CA ARG A 33 -19.06 8.69 -10.93
C ARG A 33 -18.94 9.39 -9.59
N GLY A 34 -19.11 8.66 -8.49
CA GLY A 34 -18.86 9.16 -7.15
C GLY A 34 -17.39 9.53 -6.95
N ILE A 35 -16.46 8.72 -7.48
CA ILE A 35 -15.02 9.07 -7.49
C ILE A 35 -14.81 10.37 -8.27
N ILE A 36 -15.34 10.47 -9.49
CA ILE A 36 -15.23 11.68 -10.33
C ILE A 36 -15.72 12.93 -9.58
N GLN A 37 -16.87 12.87 -8.90
CA GLN A 37 -17.41 13.98 -8.11
C GLN A 37 -16.46 14.42 -6.98
N LYS A 38 -15.61 13.53 -6.47
CA LYS A 38 -14.71 13.79 -5.35
C LYS A 38 -13.24 14.00 -5.76
N LEU A 39 -12.91 13.94 -7.05
CA LEU A 39 -11.55 14.24 -7.52
C LEU A 39 -11.04 15.64 -7.13
N PRO A 40 -11.86 16.71 -7.11
CA PRO A 40 -11.40 18.00 -6.59
C PRO A 40 -10.92 17.95 -5.14
N TYR A 41 -11.57 17.15 -4.27
CA TYR A 41 -11.10 16.89 -2.91
C TYR A 41 -9.74 16.18 -2.91
N VAL A 42 -9.60 15.09 -3.67
CA VAL A 42 -8.35 14.32 -3.76
C VAL A 42 -7.21 15.20 -4.28
N ALA A 43 -7.44 15.98 -5.34
CA ALA A 43 -6.48 16.94 -5.88
C ALA A 43 -6.06 17.99 -4.84
N SER A 44 -7.00 18.44 -3.99
CA SER A 44 -6.72 19.42 -2.94
C SER A 44 -5.77 18.90 -1.85
N LEU A 45 -5.63 17.58 -1.70
CA LEU A 45 -4.63 16.97 -0.81
C LEU A 45 -3.20 17.22 -1.30
N GLY A 46 -3.02 17.45 -2.61
CA GLY A 46 -1.71 17.65 -3.23
C GLY A 46 -1.03 16.34 -3.65
N VAL A 47 -1.75 15.23 -3.69
CA VAL A 47 -1.23 13.92 -4.13
C VAL A 47 -0.92 13.93 -5.63
N ASP A 48 -0.05 13.01 -6.07
CA ASP A 48 0.41 12.92 -7.46
C ASP A 48 -0.43 11.94 -8.29
N ALA A 49 -0.97 10.92 -7.64
CA ALA A 49 -1.73 9.87 -8.30
C ALA A 49 -2.86 9.34 -7.41
N ILE A 50 -3.88 8.77 -8.05
CA ILE A 50 -4.84 7.88 -7.41
C ILE A 50 -4.54 6.43 -7.79
N TRP A 51 -4.73 5.52 -6.83
CA TRP A 51 -4.82 4.09 -7.08
C TRP A 51 -6.26 3.66 -6.83
N VAL A 52 -6.93 3.15 -7.88
CA VAL A 52 -8.32 2.68 -7.82
C VAL A 52 -8.34 1.16 -7.73
N SER A 53 -8.88 0.62 -6.62
CA SER A 53 -9.08 -0.83 -6.44
C SER A 53 -10.06 -1.40 -7.47
N PRO A 54 -10.16 -2.75 -7.67
CA PRO A 54 -10.84 -3.33 -8.82
C PRO A 54 -12.29 -2.86 -9.01
N PHE A 55 -12.60 -2.55 -10.26
CA PHE A 55 -13.95 -2.19 -10.73
C PHE A 55 -14.43 -3.04 -11.92
N TYR A 56 -13.66 -4.11 -12.23
CA TYR A 56 -13.96 -5.03 -13.33
C TYR A 56 -15.21 -5.86 -13.07
N LEU A 57 -15.76 -6.44 -14.14
CA LEU A 57 -16.87 -7.38 -14.04
C LEU A 57 -16.49 -8.56 -13.13
N SER A 58 -17.26 -8.74 -12.05
CA SER A 58 -16.96 -9.70 -10.99
C SER A 58 -18.23 -10.26 -10.37
N PRO A 59 -18.29 -11.54 -9.98
CA PRO A 59 -19.33 -12.08 -9.11
C PRO A 59 -19.28 -11.55 -7.67
N MET A 60 -18.32 -10.73 -7.33
CA MET A 60 -18.15 -10.07 -6.02
C MET A 60 -18.00 -11.04 -4.83
N LYS A 61 -17.37 -12.20 -5.05
CA LYS A 61 -17.06 -13.15 -3.98
C LYS A 61 -15.94 -12.62 -3.07
N ASP A 62 -15.03 -11.83 -3.66
CA ASP A 62 -14.00 -11.07 -2.98
C ASP A 62 -13.99 -9.60 -3.43
N PHE A 63 -15.19 -9.02 -3.52
CA PHE A 63 -15.43 -7.58 -3.75
C PHE A 63 -14.71 -6.96 -4.95
N GLY A 64 -14.55 -7.73 -6.05
CA GLY A 64 -13.91 -7.28 -7.28
C GLY A 64 -12.58 -7.95 -7.56
N TYR A 65 -11.94 -8.59 -6.57
CA TYR A 65 -10.71 -9.36 -6.76
C TYR A 65 -10.94 -10.74 -7.41
N ASP A 66 -12.18 -11.20 -7.58
CA ASP A 66 -12.59 -12.36 -8.38
C ASP A 66 -13.08 -11.89 -9.75
N VAL A 67 -12.14 -11.55 -10.65
CA VAL A 67 -12.44 -10.95 -11.97
C VAL A 67 -12.98 -11.99 -12.95
N SER A 68 -14.15 -11.74 -13.52
CA SER A 68 -14.75 -12.59 -14.57
C SER A 68 -14.58 -12.04 -16.00
N ASP A 69 -14.30 -10.75 -16.16
CA ASP A 69 -13.86 -10.14 -17.41
C ASP A 69 -13.03 -8.88 -17.12
N TYR A 70 -11.75 -8.91 -17.53
CA TYR A 70 -10.81 -7.82 -17.29
C TYR A 70 -11.02 -6.57 -18.16
N ARG A 71 -11.84 -6.66 -19.20
CA ARG A 71 -12.06 -5.57 -20.17
C ARG A 71 -13.45 -4.93 -20.04
N GLN A 72 -14.23 -5.39 -19.10
CA GLN A 72 -15.55 -4.82 -18.77
C GLN A 72 -15.53 -4.23 -17.36
N VAL A 73 -16.35 -3.19 -17.19
CA VAL A 73 -16.64 -2.58 -15.88
C VAL A 73 -17.86 -3.28 -15.32
N ASP A 74 -17.84 -3.60 -14.02
CA ASP A 74 -19.03 -4.12 -13.35
C ASP A 74 -20.12 -3.05 -13.32
N PRO A 75 -21.38 -3.38 -13.69
CA PRO A 75 -22.48 -2.43 -13.66
C PRO A 75 -22.72 -1.78 -12.28
N LEU A 76 -22.23 -2.40 -11.21
CA LEU A 76 -22.27 -1.84 -9.86
C LEU A 76 -21.45 -0.56 -9.77
N PHE A 77 -20.33 -0.48 -10.50
CA PHE A 77 -19.41 0.65 -10.46
C PHE A 77 -19.59 1.63 -11.62
N GLY A 78 -20.24 1.21 -12.70
CA GLY A 78 -20.46 2.09 -13.87
C GLY A 78 -20.18 1.41 -15.21
N THR A 79 -19.59 2.17 -16.12
CA THR A 79 -19.36 1.77 -17.52
C THR A 79 -17.91 2.09 -17.95
N LEU A 80 -17.50 1.60 -19.12
CA LEU A 80 -16.21 2.01 -19.75
C LEU A 80 -16.16 3.50 -20.07
N GLU A 81 -17.31 4.14 -20.31
CA GLU A 81 -17.40 5.59 -20.51
C GLU A 81 -17.12 6.35 -19.21
N ASP A 82 -17.59 5.81 -18.08
CA ASP A 82 -17.26 6.37 -16.76
C ASP A 82 -15.77 6.25 -16.43
N VAL A 83 -15.09 5.17 -16.89
CA VAL A 83 -13.63 5.07 -16.76
C VAL A 83 -12.93 6.15 -17.60
N ARG A 84 -13.34 6.38 -18.85
CA ARG A 84 -12.77 7.46 -19.67
C ARG A 84 -12.99 8.83 -19.02
N ALA A 85 -14.20 9.07 -18.51
CA ALA A 85 -14.50 10.31 -17.79
C ALA A 85 -13.65 10.46 -16.52
N LEU A 86 -13.39 9.36 -15.79
CA LEU A 86 -12.49 9.36 -14.63
C LEU A 86 -11.06 9.76 -15.03
N LEU A 87 -10.53 9.19 -16.12
CA LEU A 87 -9.20 9.50 -16.63
C LEU A 87 -9.11 10.97 -17.06
N ASP A 88 -10.07 11.44 -17.83
CA ASP A 88 -10.11 12.83 -18.32
C ASP A 88 -10.17 13.83 -17.15
N GLU A 89 -11.04 13.58 -16.16
CA GLU A 89 -11.17 14.46 -15.00
C GLU A 89 -9.93 14.40 -14.10
N ALA A 90 -9.38 13.21 -13.83
CA ALA A 90 -8.15 13.08 -13.04
C ALA A 90 -6.98 13.82 -13.71
N HIS A 91 -6.79 13.65 -15.02
CA HIS A 91 -5.75 14.33 -15.79
C HIS A 91 -5.96 15.86 -15.81
N SER A 92 -7.22 16.35 -15.85
CA SER A 92 -7.52 17.77 -15.75
C SER A 92 -7.03 18.39 -14.44
N HIS A 93 -7.01 17.59 -13.36
CA HIS A 93 -6.46 17.94 -12.06
C HIS A 93 -4.98 17.61 -11.89
N SER A 94 -4.28 17.20 -12.96
CA SER A 94 -2.88 16.74 -12.95
C SER A 94 -2.64 15.52 -12.06
N LEU A 95 -3.67 14.70 -11.82
CA LEU A 95 -3.57 13.44 -11.14
C LEU A 95 -3.30 12.31 -12.13
N LYS A 96 -2.34 11.45 -11.82
CA LYS A 96 -2.11 10.19 -12.51
C LYS A 96 -3.08 9.12 -12.00
N VAL A 97 -3.46 8.15 -12.86
CA VAL A 97 -4.40 7.10 -12.51
C VAL A 97 -3.72 5.73 -12.59
N ILE A 98 -3.62 5.06 -11.45
CA ILE A 98 -3.14 3.67 -11.31
C ILE A 98 -4.37 2.80 -11.07
N ILE A 99 -4.54 1.73 -11.85
CA ILE A 99 -5.61 0.76 -11.64
C ILE A 99 -5.05 -0.58 -11.16
N ASP A 100 -5.87 -1.31 -10.42
CA ASP A 100 -5.50 -2.63 -9.90
C ASP A 100 -5.47 -3.68 -11.03
N GLN A 101 -4.51 -4.59 -11.01
CA GLN A 101 -4.38 -5.71 -11.94
C GLN A 101 -4.27 -7.01 -11.16
N VAL A 102 -5.35 -7.77 -11.16
CA VAL A 102 -5.45 -9.06 -10.46
C VAL A 102 -5.01 -10.15 -11.43
N TRP A 103 -3.70 -10.44 -11.48
CA TRP A 103 -3.14 -11.34 -12.47
C TRP A 103 -2.72 -12.72 -11.93
N SER A 104 -2.79 -12.93 -10.62
CA SER A 104 -2.49 -14.23 -10.00
C SER A 104 -3.60 -15.27 -10.23
N HIS A 105 -4.84 -14.85 -10.40
CA HIS A 105 -6.02 -15.70 -10.54
C HIS A 105 -7.15 -15.00 -11.32
N THR A 106 -8.19 -15.74 -11.65
CA THR A 106 -9.46 -15.18 -12.14
C THR A 106 -10.61 -15.59 -11.22
N SER A 107 -11.82 -15.08 -11.48
CA SER A 107 -13.03 -15.73 -10.95
C SER A 107 -13.20 -17.14 -11.50
N ASP A 108 -13.85 -18.02 -10.73
CA ASP A 108 -14.33 -19.31 -11.22
C ASP A 108 -15.46 -19.18 -12.27
N GLN A 109 -15.99 -17.96 -12.44
CA GLN A 109 -16.98 -17.62 -13.50
C GLN A 109 -16.32 -17.03 -14.75
N HIS A 110 -14.99 -16.87 -14.78
CA HIS A 110 -14.29 -16.43 -15.98
C HIS A 110 -14.44 -17.45 -17.11
N PRO A 111 -14.73 -17.03 -18.36
CA PRO A 111 -14.91 -17.96 -19.49
C PRO A 111 -13.76 -18.96 -19.67
N TRP A 112 -12.52 -18.56 -19.42
CA TRP A 112 -11.33 -19.44 -19.49
C TRP A 112 -11.42 -20.58 -18.47
N PHE A 113 -11.82 -20.30 -17.23
CA PHE A 113 -11.95 -21.33 -16.20
C PHE A 113 -13.15 -22.24 -16.46
N LEU A 114 -14.29 -21.65 -16.85
CA LEU A 114 -15.50 -22.41 -17.21
C LEU A 114 -15.25 -23.41 -18.36
N GLU A 115 -14.34 -23.09 -19.29
CA GLU A 115 -13.91 -24.02 -20.32
C GLU A 115 -12.87 -25.01 -19.79
N SER A 116 -11.83 -24.54 -19.09
CA SER A 116 -10.75 -25.34 -18.55
C SER A 116 -11.23 -26.49 -17.66
N ARG A 117 -12.22 -26.21 -16.77
CA ARG A 117 -12.74 -27.20 -15.83
C ARG A 117 -13.54 -28.35 -16.45
N LYS A 118 -13.98 -28.20 -17.71
CA LYS A 118 -14.83 -29.22 -18.38
C LYS A 118 -14.05 -30.48 -18.75
N SER A 119 -12.77 -30.36 -19.09
CA SER A 119 -12.00 -31.47 -19.63
C SER A 119 -10.50 -31.18 -19.64
N CYS A 120 -9.68 -32.25 -19.60
CA CYS A 120 -8.24 -32.17 -19.84
C CYS A 120 -7.85 -32.00 -21.33
N HIS A 121 -8.83 -31.82 -22.23
CA HIS A 121 -8.63 -31.83 -23.70
C HIS A 121 -9.34 -30.66 -24.39
N ASN A 122 -9.28 -29.45 -23.81
CA ASN A 122 -9.82 -28.24 -24.44
C ASN A 122 -8.73 -27.18 -24.62
N ARG A 123 -9.07 -26.05 -25.28
CA ARG A 123 -8.16 -24.97 -25.58
C ARG A 123 -7.53 -24.36 -24.31
N HIS A 124 -8.29 -24.28 -23.22
CA HIS A 124 -7.84 -23.65 -21.95
C HIS A 124 -7.39 -24.69 -20.92
N THR A 125 -7.08 -25.92 -21.35
CA THR A 125 -6.81 -27.04 -20.43
C THR A 125 -5.68 -26.72 -19.43
N ASP A 126 -4.61 -26.03 -19.88
CA ASP A 126 -3.43 -25.70 -19.08
C ASP A 126 -3.34 -24.20 -18.70
N TRP A 127 -4.45 -23.51 -18.76
CA TRP A 127 -4.51 -22.07 -18.41
C TRP A 127 -4.55 -21.82 -16.91
N TYR A 128 -4.93 -22.85 -16.13
CA TYR A 128 -4.96 -22.83 -14.67
C TYR A 128 -4.03 -23.91 -14.11
N VAL A 129 -3.69 -23.77 -12.83
CA VAL A 129 -2.85 -24.75 -12.16
C VAL A 129 -3.71 -25.94 -11.74
N TRP A 130 -3.65 -27.01 -12.53
CA TRP A 130 -4.32 -28.29 -12.29
C TRP A 130 -3.31 -29.36 -11.89
N HIS A 131 -3.73 -30.28 -11.02
CA HIS A 131 -2.92 -31.40 -10.62
C HIS A 131 -3.78 -32.65 -10.40
N ASP A 132 -3.22 -33.82 -10.72
CA ASP A 132 -3.84 -35.10 -10.35
C ASP A 132 -3.84 -35.25 -8.84
N PRO A 133 -4.79 -36.04 -8.28
CA PRO A 133 -4.78 -36.32 -6.85
C PRO A 133 -3.48 -36.98 -6.42
N GLY A 134 -3.05 -36.67 -5.21
CA GLY A 134 -1.98 -37.37 -4.53
C GLY A 134 -2.38 -38.80 -4.11
N PRO A 135 -1.53 -39.48 -3.34
CA PRO A 135 -1.88 -40.78 -2.77
C PRO A 135 -3.19 -40.74 -1.99
N ASP A 136 -3.98 -41.81 -2.10
CA ASP A 136 -5.29 -41.94 -1.43
C ASP A 136 -6.29 -40.83 -1.76
N ASP A 137 -6.25 -40.34 -3.00
CA ASP A 137 -7.11 -39.25 -3.50
C ASP A 137 -6.98 -37.92 -2.73
N GLN A 138 -5.89 -37.73 -1.99
CA GLN A 138 -5.65 -36.51 -1.24
C GLN A 138 -5.22 -35.32 -2.14
N PRO A 139 -5.31 -34.07 -1.64
CA PRO A 139 -4.76 -32.91 -2.33
C PRO A 139 -3.27 -33.09 -2.67
N PRO A 140 -2.76 -32.47 -3.75
CA PRO A 140 -1.38 -32.64 -4.23
C PRO A 140 -0.30 -32.23 -3.20
N SER A 141 -0.60 -31.33 -2.29
CA SER A 141 0.32 -30.83 -1.25
C SER A 141 -0.42 -30.32 -0.02
N ASN A 142 0.34 -29.99 1.02
CA ASN A 142 -0.18 -29.42 2.27
C ASN A 142 -0.49 -27.91 2.21
N TRP A 143 -0.50 -27.30 1.02
CA TRP A 143 -0.67 -25.86 0.90
C TRP A 143 -2.04 -25.42 1.39
N LEU A 144 -2.05 -24.33 2.14
CA LEU A 144 -3.26 -23.72 2.67
C LEU A 144 -3.60 -22.43 1.92
N SER A 145 -4.89 -22.16 1.83
CA SER A 145 -5.40 -20.87 1.39
C SER A 145 -5.14 -19.80 2.46
N THR A 146 -4.83 -18.59 2.05
CA THR A 146 -4.73 -17.44 2.97
C THR A 146 -6.04 -17.17 3.70
N PHE A 147 -7.19 -17.55 3.11
CA PHE A 147 -8.52 -17.43 3.71
C PHE A 147 -8.97 -18.70 4.47
N GLY A 148 -8.04 -19.59 4.73
CA GLY A 148 -8.25 -20.81 5.50
C GLY A 148 -8.69 -22.02 4.68
N GLY A 149 -8.36 -23.21 5.18
CA GLY A 149 -8.58 -24.48 4.51
C GLY A 149 -7.51 -24.81 3.47
N SER A 150 -7.70 -25.92 2.73
CA SER A 150 -6.78 -26.33 1.67
C SER A 150 -6.73 -25.30 0.54
N ALA A 151 -5.56 -25.09 -0.05
CA ALA A 151 -5.40 -24.31 -1.30
C ALA A 151 -5.82 -25.12 -2.55
N TRP A 152 -6.28 -26.33 -2.40
CA TRP A 152 -6.68 -27.22 -3.48
C TRP A 152 -8.16 -27.56 -3.41
N THR A 153 -8.87 -27.42 -4.52
CA THR A 153 -10.29 -27.82 -4.64
C THR A 153 -10.44 -28.86 -5.73
N TRP A 154 -11.13 -29.96 -5.40
CA TRP A 154 -11.43 -31.03 -6.35
C TRP A 154 -12.50 -30.61 -7.37
N GLU A 155 -12.19 -30.81 -8.67
CA GLU A 155 -13.17 -30.63 -9.75
C GLU A 155 -13.63 -32.00 -10.28
N PRO A 156 -14.88 -32.42 -9.96
CA PRO A 156 -15.34 -33.78 -10.27
C PRO A 156 -15.42 -34.07 -11.78
N GLN A 157 -15.78 -33.05 -12.58
CA GLN A 157 -15.92 -33.22 -14.03
C GLN A 157 -14.58 -33.46 -14.70
N ARG A 158 -13.55 -32.74 -14.28
CA ARG A 158 -12.19 -32.87 -14.79
C ARG A 158 -11.40 -33.96 -14.10
N ARG A 159 -11.79 -34.33 -12.87
CA ARG A 159 -11.13 -35.32 -12.00
C ARG A 159 -9.70 -34.91 -11.65
N GLN A 160 -9.50 -33.62 -11.38
CA GLN A 160 -8.24 -33.02 -10.94
C GLN A 160 -8.52 -31.99 -9.84
N TYR A 161 -7.51 -31.66 -9.06
CA TYR A 161 -7.50 -30.53 -8.16
C TYR A 161 -7.04 -29.28 -8.91
N TYR A 162 -7.65 -28.13 -8.61
CA TYR A 162 -7.11 -26.83 -9.03
C TYR A 162 -6.61 -26.04 -7.81
N LEU A 163 -5.55 -25.29 -8.04
CA LEU A 163 -4.95 -24.41 -7.04
C LEU A 163 -5.77 -23.12 -6.89
N HIS A 164 -5.93 -22.65 -5.65
CA HIS A 164 -6.38 -21.31 -5.32
C HIS A 164 -5.66 -20.82 -4.08
N HIS A 165 -5.03 -19.66 -4.16
CA HIS A 165 -4.30 -19.10 -3.02
C HIS A 165 -5.24 -18.43 -2.00
N PHE A 166 -6.40 -17.99 -2.47
CA PHE A 166 -7.44 -17.28 -1.74
C PHE A 166 -8.74 -18.10 -1.70
N LEU A 167 -9.86 -17.53 -2.10
CA LEU A 167 -11.11 -18.28 -2.18
C LEU A 167 -11.05 -19.39 -3.24
N LYS A 168 -11.80 -20.47 -3.03
CA LYS A 168 -11.97 -21.51 -4.07
C LYS A 168 -12.59 -20.96 -5.36
N GLU A 169 -13.27 -19.82 -5.27
CA GLU A 169 -13.82 -19.06 -6.39
C GLU A 169 -12.75 -18.23 -7.13
N GLN A 170 -11.46 -18.33 -6.73
CA GLN A 170 -10.32 -17.59 -7.31
C GLN A 170 -9.24 -18.57 -7.82
N PRO A 171 -9.51 -19.38 -8.88
CA PRO A 171 -8.57 -20.35 -9.42
C PRO A 171 -7.30 -19.67 -9.96
N ALA A 172 -6.14 -20.20 -9.56
CA ALA A 172 -4.83 -19.66 -9.91
C ALA A 172 -4.50 -19.88 -11.40
N LEU A 173 -4.09 -18.81 -12.08
CA LEU A 173 -3.61 -18.86 -13.47
C LEU A 173 -2.26 -19.57 -13.56
N ASN A 174 -2.08 -20.35 -14.63
CA ASN A 174 -0.81 -21.01 -14.92
C ASN A 174 0.14 -20.08 -15.69
N TRP A 175 0.92 -19.27 -14.99
CA TRP A 175 1.90 -18.37 -15.59
C TRP A 175 3.10 -19.06 -16.26
N ARG A 176 3.20 -20.38 -16.20
CA ARG A 176 4.15 -21.15 -17.03
C ARG A 176 3.63 -21.31 -18.46
N ASN A 177 2.33 -21.20 -18.69
CA ASN A 177 1.71 -21.24 -20.00
C ASN A 177 1.94 -19.92 -20.76
N GLN A 178 2.51 -20.02 -21.96
CA GLN A 178 2.81 -18.87 -22.81
C GLN A 178 1.55 -18.11 -23.26
N GLU A 179 0.45 -18.83 -23.53
CA GLU A 179 -0.82 -18.21 -23.96
C GLU A 179 -1.43 -17.38 -22.81
N VAL A 180 -1.30 -17.82 -21.55
CA VAL A 180 -1.72 -17.05 -20.37
C VAL A 180 -0.90 -15.77 -20.27
N LYS A 181 0.44 -15.86 -20.43
CA LYS A 181 1.31 -14.67 -20.41
C LYS A 181 0.88 -13.64 -21.45
N GLU A 182 0.65 -14.07 -22.69
CA GLU A 182 0.21 -13.16 -23.76
C GLU A 182 -1.18 -12.57 -23.50
N ALA A 183 -2.13 -13.41 -23.07
CA ALA A 183 -3.48 -12.95 -22.79
C ALA A 183 -3.53 -11.88 -21.69
N MET A 184 -2.74 -12.04 -20.62
CA MET A 184 -2.67 -11.06 -19.54
C MET A 184 -1.92 -9.79 -19.96
N LEU A 185 -0.85 -9.91 -20.77
CA LEU A 185 -0.20 -8.72 -21.35
C LEU A 185 -1.14 -7.96 -22.30
N ASP A 186 -2.03 -8.67 -23.03
CA ASP A 186 -3.06 -8.03 -23.86
C ASP A 186 -4.13 -7.30 -23.03
N VAL A 187 -4.46 -7.81 -21.84
CA VAL A 187 -5.28 -7.06 -20.87
C VAL A 187 -4.56 -5.77 -20.47
N GLY A 188 -3.26 -5.83 -20.18
CA GLY A 188 -2.48 -4.64 -19.86
C GLY A 188 -2.49 -3.61 -21.01
N ARG A 189 -2.23 -4.06 -22.26
CA ARG A 189 -2.27 -3.17 -23.44
C ARG A 189 -3.62 -2.45 -23.57
N TYR A 190 -4.72 -3.17 -23.38
CA TYR A 190 -6.06 -2.61 -23.47
C TYR A 190 -6.25 -1.40 -22.56
N TRP A 191 -5.79 -1.49 -21.31
CA TRP A 191 -5.93 -0.40 -20.34
C TRP A 191 -4.91 0.73 -20.56
N LEU A 192 -3.69 0.40 -21.00
CA LEU A 192 -2.69 1.41 -21.38
C LEU A 192 -3.13 2.20 -22.61
N ASP A 193 -3.73 1.54 -23.61
CA ASP A 193 -4.31 2.20 -24.78
C ASP A 193 -5.50 3.10 -24.43
N MET A 194 -6.21 2.81 -23.34
CA MET A 194 -7.28 3.67 -22.83
C MET A 194 -6.77 4.91 -22.13
N GLY A 195 -5.48 4.96 -21.75
CA GLY A 195 -4.84 6.12 -21.13
C GLY A 195 -4.51 6.00 -19.65
N VAL A 196 -4.64 4.81 -19.06
CA VAL A 196 -4.24 4.56 -17.66
C VAL A 196 -2.74 4.82 -17.48
N ASP A 197 -2.34 5.50 -16.41
CA ASP A 197 -0.95 5.89 -16.17
C ASP A 197 -0.10 4.81 -15.50
N GLY A 198 -0.72 3.79 -14.95
CA GLY A 198 0.02 2.70 -14.32
C GLY A 198 -0.86 1.60 -13.76
N PHE A 199 -0.20 0.56 -13.27
CA PHE A 199 -0.84 -0.61 -12.69
C PHE A 199 -0.35 -0.86 -11.27
N ARG A 200 -1.28 -1.20 -10.38
CA ARG A 200 -0.94 -1.90 -9.13
C ARG A 200 -1.19 -3.39 -9.36
N PHE A 201 -0.16 -4.19 -9.20
CA PHE A 201 -0.26 -5.63 -9.32
C PHE A 201 -0.59 -6.26 -7.98
N ASP A 202 -1.77 -6.86 -7.92
CA ASP A 202 -2.26 -7.61 -6.78
C ASP A 202 -1.38 -8.83 -6.54
N VAL A 203 -0.90 -8.98 -5.30
CA VAL A 203 -0.13 -10.12 -4.80
C VAL A 203 0.84 -10.73 -5.81
N ILE A 204 1.76 -9.92 -6.35
CA ILE A 204 2.69 -10.31 -7.43
C ILE A 204 3.53 -11.55 -7.08
N ASN A 205 3.77 -11.79 -5.80
CA ASN A 205 4.51 -12.94 -5.31
C ASN A 205 3.74 -14.27 -5.42
N PHE A 206 2.44 -14.26 -5.73
CA PHE A 206 1.61 -15.45 -5.94
C PHE A 206 1.44 -15.86 -7.40
N LEU A 207 2.15 -15.23 -8.36
CA LEU A 207 2.01 -15.58 -9.78
C LEU A 207 2.43 -17.02 -10.09
N VAL A 208 3.46 -17.53 -9.43
CA VAL A 208 4.00 -18.86 -9.69
C VAL A 208 4.10 -19.66 -8.41
N ALA A 209 3.65 -20.92 -8.45
CA ALA A 209 3.86 -21.93 -7.43
C ALA A 209 4.84 -23.01 -7.90
N ASP A 210 5.37 -23.81 -6.97
CA ASP A 210 6.27 -24.93 -7.29
C ASP A 210 5.57 -25.98 -8.15
N GLN A 211 6.16 -26.30 -9.29
CA GLN A 211 5.59 -27.26 -10.24
C GLN A 211 5.50 -28.69 -9.68
N ASN A 212 6.37 -29.01 -8.73
CA ASN A 212 6.42 -30.35 -8.14
C ASN A 212 5.49 -30.49 -6.92
N CYS A 213 4.72 -29.44 -6.59
CA CYS A 213 3.79 -29.42 -5.46
C CYS A 213 4.40 -29.90 -4.14
N ARG A 214 5.68 -29.55 -3.87
CA ARG A 214 6.36 -29.94 -2.63
C ARG A 214 5.63 -29.34 -1.43
N ASP A 215 5.53 -30.14 -0.36
CA ASP A 215 4.94 -29.67 0.89
C ASP A 215 5.75 -28.51 1.49
N ASN A 216 5.05 -27.50 1.96
CA ASN A 216 5.66 -26.41 2.72
C ASN A 216 6.16 -26.93 4.08
N PRO A 217 7.37 -26.52 4.51
CA PRO A 217 7.87 -26.86 5.84
C PRO A 217 6.96 -26.31 6.94
N GLN A 218 6.75 -27.10 7.99
CA GLN A 218 6.03 -26.61 9.17
C GLN A 218 6.83 -25.53 9.89
N ARG A 219 6.18 -24.43 10.29
CA ARG A 219 6.80 -23.39 11.11
C ARG A 219 7.06 -23.93 12.52
N LEU A 220 8.31 -23.87 12.95
CA LEU A 220 8.69 -24.38 14.28
C LEU A 220 8.33 -23.36 15.37
N PRO A 221 8.05 -23.83 16.59
CA PRO A 221 7.85 -22.92 17.73
C PRO A 221 9.03 -21.96 17.91
N GLY A 222 8.74 -20.67 18.06
CA GLY A 222 9.75 -19.60 18.21
C GLY A 222 10.26 -18.99 16.91
N MET A 223 9.87 -19.50 15.74
CA MET A 223 10.10 -18.78 14.48
C MET A 223 9.17 -17.57 14.42
N ALA A 224 9.72 -16.43 14.01
CA ALA A 224 8.93 -15.22 13.80
C ALA A 224 7.86 -15.45 12.71
N LEU A 225 6.73 -14.78 12.87
CA LEU A 225 5.73 -14.68 11.79
C LEU A 225 6.20 -13.66 10.75
N PRO A 226 5.77 -13.81 9.49
CA PRO A 226 5.98 -12.78 8.47
C PRO A 226 5.41 -11.42 8.90
N ASP A 227 6.04 -10.33 8.46
CA ASP A 227 5.47 -8.98 8.62
C ASP A 227 4.07 -8.93 8.01
N GLY A 228 3.12 -8.33 8.73
CA GLY A 228 1.71 -8.24 8.31
C GLY A 228 0.90 -9.54 8.50
N ALA A 229 1.48 -10.59 9.08
CA ALA A 229 0.69 -11.70 9.59
C ALA A 229 -0.19 -11.20 10.74
N PHE A 230 -1.47 -11.52 10.68
CA PHE A 230 -2.44 -11.11 11.71
C PHE A 230 -3.27 -12.29 12.16
N GLY A 231 -3.47 -12.36 13.47
CA GLY A 231 -4.25 -13.42 14.11
C GLY A 231 -3.66 -14.82 13.96
N GLU A 232 -4.41 -15.81 14.45
CA GLU A 232 -4.07 -17.23 14.36
C GLU A 232 -4.56 -17.83 13.02
N VAL A 233 -4.07 -17.29 11.89
CA VAL A 233 -4.44 -17.79 10.56
C VAL A 233 -3.67 -19.06 10.25
N PRO A 234 -4.34 -20.19 9.92
CA PRO A 234 -3.68 -21.47 9.66
C PRO A 234 -2.61 -21.43 8.57
N PHE A 235 -2.74 -20.52 7.59
CA PHE A 235 -1.75 -20.30 6.53
C PHE A 235 -0.34 -20.09 7.08
N PHE A 236 -0.18 -19.37 8.18
CA PHE A 236 1.12 -19.09 8.80
C PHE A 236 1.66 -20.23 9.69
N GLN A 237 0.97 -21.36 9.79
CA GLN A 237 1.52 -22.57 10.43
C GLN A 237 2.65 -23.19 9.60
N PHE A 238 2.77 -22.81 8.32
CA PHE A 238 3.81 -23.26 7.43
C PHE A 238 4.71 -22.09 6.99
N VAL A 239 5.96 -22.43 6.62
CA VAL A 239 6.86 -21.53 5.91
C VAL A 239 6.51 -21.64 4.44
N ASN A 240 5.85 -20.63 3.88
CA ASN A 240 5.22 -20.68 2.55
C ASN A 240 6.24 -20.50 1.41
N THR A 241 7.20 -21.42 1.28
CA THR A 241 8.31 -21.37 0.32
C THR A 241 7.92 -21.84 -1.08
N TYR A 242 6.95 -22.75 -1.19
CA TYR A 242 6.66 -23.42 -2.44
C TYR A 242 5.40 -22.90 -3.15
N ASN A 243 4.51 -22.26 -2.46
CA ASN A 243 3.26 -21.73 -3.02
C ASN A 243 3.30 -20.23 -3.35
N GLN A 244 4.38 -19.52 -3.00
CA GLN A 244 4.58 -18.09 -3.32
C GLN A 244 6.07 -17.75 -3.41
N GLY A 245 6.40 -16.49 -3.80
CA GLY A 245 7.78 -15.96 -3.79
C GLY A 245 8.75 -16.73 -4.69
N ARG A 246 8.24 -17.36 -5.76
CA ARG A 246 9.07 -18.20 -6.61
C ARG A 246 9.96 -17.38 -7.54
N PRO A 247 11.25 -17.78 -7.74
CA PRO A 247 12.17 -17.07 -8.63
C PRO A 247 11.64 -16.90 -10.06
N GLU A 248 10.83 -17.85 -10.52
CA GLU A 248 10.24 -17.83 -11.87
C GLU A 248 9.28 -16.64 -12.09
N SER A 249 8.77 -16.04 -11.01
CA SER A 249 7.95 -14.81 -11.09
C SER A 249 8.76 -13.62 -11.62
N VAL A 250 10.09 -13.62 -11.44
CA VAL A 250 10.96 -12.51 -11.87
C VAL A 250 10.96 -12.37 -13.39
N GLU A 251 11.00 -13.48 -14.15
CA GLU A 251 10.92 -13.44 -15.62
C GLU A 251 9.57 -12.85 -16.11
N ILE A 252 8.51 -13.03 -15.33
CA ILE A 252 7.20 -12.49 -15.66
C ILE A 252 7.20 -10.97 -15.49
N VAL A 253 7.78 -10.46 -14.39
CA VAL A 253 7.82 -9.02 -14.14
C VAL A 253 8.69 -8.28 -15.16
N GLU A 254 9.74 -8.89 -15.70
CA GLU A 254 10.54 -8.34 -16.81
C GLU A 254 9.67 -8.13 -18.07
N ARG A 255 8.79 -9.06 -18.38
CA ARG A 255 7.85 -8.93 -19.52
C ARG A 255 6.79 -7.85 -19.27
N ILE A 256 6.29 -7.76 -18.03
CA ILE A 256 5.37 -6.69 -17.62
C ILE A 256 6.07 -5.34 -17.75
N ARG A 257 7.32 -5.24 -17.31
CA ARG A 257 8.11 -4.02 -17.43
C ARG A 257 8.34 -3.63 -18.89
N ALA A 258 8.69 -4.56 -19.75
CA ALA A 258 8.85 -4.31 -21.18
C ALA A 258 7.55 -3.81 -21.84
N LEU A 259 6.38 -4.30 -21.41
CA LEU A 259 5.10 -3.76 -21.84
C LEU A 259 4.94 -2.29 -21.40
N LEU A 260 5.17 -1.99 -20.13
CA LEU A 260 5.02 -0.63 -19.60
C LEU A 260 5.98 0.35 -20.27
N ASP A 261 7.23 -0.04 -20.50
CA ASP A 261 8.24 0.78 -21.17
C ASP A 261 7.92 1.06 -22.65
N SER A 262 7.00 0.31 -23.27
CA SER A 262 6.50 0.60 -24.62
C SER A 262 5.52 1.81 -24.67
N TYR A 263 5.12 2.33 -23.52
CA TYR A 263 4.28 3.51 -23.38
C TYR A 263 5.02 4.61 -22.61
N PRO A 264 4.85 5.89 -22.95
CA PRO A 264 5.53 6.97 -22.23
C PRO A 264 4.97 7.16 -20.81
N GLU A 265 5.85 7.42 -19.85
CA GLU A 265 5.52 7.82 -18.47
C GLU A 265 4.61 6.85 -17.69
N ARG A 266 4.59 5.56 -18.03
CA ARG A 266 3.81 4.56 -17.29
C ARG A 266 4.58 4.02 -16.10
N THR A 267 3.85 3.59 -15.08
CA THR A 267 4.44 3.04 -13.86
C THR A 267 3.79 1.73 -13.42
N SER A 268 4.44 1.07 -12.49
CA SER A 268 3.91 -0.11 -11.80
C SER A 268 4.18 -0.02 -10.31
N LEU A 269 3.21 -0.50 -9.53
CA LEU A 269 3.26 -0.67 -8.09
C LEU A 269 2.97 -2.14 -7.78
N ALA A 270 3.95 -2.89 -7.30
CA ALA A 270 3.78 -4.28 -6.91
C ALA A 270 3.32 -4.39 -5.45
N GLU A 271 2.34 -5.23 -5.18
CA GLU A 271 2.06 -5.69 -3.84
C GLU A 271 2.83 -6.95 -3.52
N VAL A 272 3.57 -6.96 -2.41
CA VAL A 272 4.20 -8.15 -1.85
C VAL A 272 3.60 -8.41 -0.47
N SER A 273 2.76 -9.43 -0.39
CA SER A 273 1.97 -9.77 0.79
C SER A 273 2.27 -11.18 1.29
N CYS A 274 2.12 -11.42 2.59
CA CYS A 274 2.33 -12.72 3.23
C CYS A 274 3.72 -13.34 3.01
N ALA A 275 4.72 -12.54 2.62
CA ALA A 275 6.07 -13.00 2.31
C ALA A 275 6.89 -13.24 3.58
N GLU A 276 7.73 -14.27 3.59
CA GLU A 276 8.58 -14.60 4.75
C GLU A 276 9.61 -13.50 5.04
N ASP A 277 10.13 -12.83 4.01
CA ASP A 277 10.92 -11.60 4.10
C ASP A 277 10.33 -10.56 3.15
N ALA A 278 9.38 -9.78 3.65
CA ALA A 278 8.62 -8.83 2.85
C ALA A 278 9.49 -7.76 2.18
N ILE A 279 10.62 -7.36 2.79
CA ILE A 279 11.53 -6.35 2.24
C ILE A 279 12.39 -6.95 1.14
N ALA A 280 12.98 -8.12 1.35
CA ALA A 280 13.81 -8.79 0.35
C ALA A 280 12.98 -9.21 -0.87
N ASP A 281 11.78 -9.76 -0.64
CA ASP A 281 10.89 -10.17 -1.72
C ASP A 281 10.42 -8.95 -2.54
N ALA A 282 10.07 -7.84 -1.89
CA ALA A 282 9.70 -6.61 -2.59
C ALA A 282 10.88 -6.08 -3.44
N ALA A 283 12.10 -6.06 -2.89
CA ALA A 283 13.29 -5.67 -3.65
C ALA A 283 13.52 -6.58 -4.86
N ALA A 284 13.29 -7.89 -4.73
CA ALA A 284 13.47 -8.85 -5.83
C ALA A 284 12.62 -8.49 -7.07
N TYR A 285 11.47 -7.83 -6.91
CA TYR A 285 10.59 -7.45 -8.00
C TYR A 285 10.88 -6.07 -8.60
N VAL A 286 11.71 -5.22 -7.96
CA VAL A 286 11.90 -3.83 -8.40
C VAL A 286 13.37 -3.38 -8.51
N ASP A 287 14.33 -4.11 -7.96
CA ASP A 287 15.71 -3.64 -7.83
C ASP A 287 16.59 -3.96 -9.06
N ALA A 288 16.05 -3.69 -10.26
CA ALA A 288 16.79 -3.68 -11.52
C ALA A 288 16.04 -2.85 -12.57
N PRO A 289 16.74 -2.35 -13.62
CA PRO A 289 16.12 -1.49 -14.64
C PRO A 289 15.01 -2.14 -15.44
N ASP A 290 15.03 -3.46 -15.56
CA ASP A 290 14.08 -4.31 -16.31
C ASP A 290 12.98 -4.90 -15.44
N LYS A 291 12.94 -4.55 -14.14
CA LYS A 291 11.90 -4.95 -13.20
C LYS A 291 10.85 -3.86 -13.00
N LEU A 292 9.84 -4.14 -12.19
CA LEU A 292 8.77 -3.18 -11.88
C LEU A 292 9.33 -1.90 -11.24
N HIS A 293 8.55 -0.83 -11.23
CA HIS A 293 9.03 0.49 -10.80
C HIS A 293 9.04 0.66 -9.30
N MET A 294 7.95 0.24 -8.65
CA MET A 294 7.74 0.38 -7.21
C MET A 294 7.15 -0.91 -6.64
N ALA A 295 7.42 -1.16 -5.37
CA ALA A 295 6.70 -2.17 -4.58
C ALA A 295 6.33 -1.60 -3.22
N TYR A 296 5.23 -2.07 -2.65
CA TYR A 296 4.95 -1.96 -1.23
C TYR A 296 4.87 -3.35 -0.59
N ASN A 297 5.07 -3.37 0.71
CA ASN A 297 5.04 -4.59 1.51
C ASN A 297 4.38 -4.33 2.87
N SER A 298 4.22 -5.37 3.65
CA SER A 298 3.54 -5.35 4.93
C SER A 298 4.40 -4.93 6.14
N SER A 299 5.66 -4.49 5.95
CA SER A 299 6.56 -4.20 7.08
C SER A 299 6.06 -3.10 8.04
N LEU A 300 5.27 -2.14 7.53
CA LEU A 300 4.59 -1.13 8.34
C LEU A 300 3.12 -1.48 8.67
N MET A 301 2.66 -2.69 8.34
CA MET A 301 1.25 -3.11 8.52
C MET A 301 1.07 -4.15 9.62
N SER A 302 2.14 -4.52 10.33
CA SER A 302 2.11 -5.43 11.47
C SER A 302 1.39 -4.83 12.68
N GLU A 303 0.84 -5.69 13.54
CA GLU A 303 0.22 -5.31 14.81
C GLU A 303 1.25 -4.95 15.90
N GLU A 304 2.53 -5.27 15.68
CA GLU A 304 3.60 -4.86 16.60
C GLU A 304 3.75 -3.34 16.59
N PRO A 305 3.78 -2.69 17.76
CA PRO A 305 3.92 -1.24 17.85
C PRO A 305 5.16 -0.74 17.11
N LEU A 306 5.04 0.42 16.47
CA LEU A 306 6.17 1.12 15.92
C LEU A 306 6.98 1.78 17.05
N ASP A 307 8.24 1.45 17.11
CA ASP A 307 9.23 2.11 17.94
C ASP A 307 10.47 2.48 17.13
N ARG A 308 11.40 3.18 17.78
CA ARG A 308 12.68 3.58 17.17
C ARG A 308 13.45 2.38 16.62
N ALA A 309 13.61 1.33 17.42
CA ALA A 309 14.47 0.19 17.08
C ALA A 309 13.94 -0.53 15.84
N ARG A 310 12.63 -0.81 15.80
CA ARG A 310 11.95 -1.45 14.68
C ARG A 310 12.05 -0.63 13.40
N LEU A 311 11.73 0.68 13.47
CA LEU A 311 11.81 1.56 12.30
C LEU A 311 13.24 1.71 11.78
N THR A 312 14.23 1.83 12.68
CA THR A 312 15.66 1.83 12.30
C THR A 312 15.99 0.55 11.53
N GLY A 313 15.62 -0.62 12.06
CA GLY A 313 15.87 -1.89 11.39
C GLY A 313 15.19 -2.02 10.03
N ILE A 314 13.94 -1.55 9.88
CA ILE A 314 13.24 -1.51 8.59
C ILE A 314 13.99 -0.60 7.60
N ILE A 315 14.35 0.63 8.00
CA ILE A 315 15.06 1.59 7.15
C ILE A 315 16.42 1.01 6.69
N GLU A 316 17.20 0.45 7.61
CA GLU A 316 18.51 -0.17 7.30
C GLU A 316 18.38 -1.34 6.33
N ARG A 317 17.37 -2.20 6.52
CA ARG A 317 17.08 -3.31 5.62
C ARG A 317 16.65 -2.83 4.23
N VAL A 318 15.79 -1.81 4.16
CA VAL A 318 15.40 -1.19 2.89
C VAL A 318 16.62 -0.63 2.17
N GLN A 319 17.47 0.13 2.85
CA GLN A 319 18.71 0.67 2.27
C GLN A 319 19.69 -0.41 1.82
N ALA A 320 19.72 -1.54 2.52
CA ALA A 320 20.56 -2.68 2.15
C ALA A 320 20.05 -3.43 0.91
N GLN A 321 18.73 -3.55 0.76
CA GLN A 321 18.08 -4.38 -0.28
C GLN A 321 17.73 -3.59 -1.55
N PHE A 322 17.26 -2.33 -1.43
CA PHE A 322 16.87 -1.51 -2.56
C PHE A 322 18.05 -0.67 -3.05
N LYS A 323 18.68 -1.03 -4.17
CA LYS A 323 19.83 -0.31 -4.75
C LYS A 323 19.42 0.64 -5.88
N GLY A 324 18.36 0.33 -6.61
CA GLY A 324 17.82 1.11 -7.72
C GLY A 324 16.31 1.16 -7.77
N GLY A 325 15.66 0.18 -7.15
CA GLY A 325 14.21 0.11 -6.98
C GLY A 325 13.67 1.13 -6.00
N VAL A 326 12.35 1.30 -5.98
CA VAL A 326 11.66 2.23 -5.07
C VAL A 326 10.68 1.49 -4.19
N LEU A 327 10.83 1.63 -2.88
CA LEU A 327 9.80 1.23 -1.94
C LEU A 327 8.71 2.32 -1.90
N CYS A 328 7.45 1.89 -2.04
CA CYS A 328 6.28 2.72 -1.76
C CYS A 328 5.85 2.47 -0.31
N TRP A 329 6.19 3.40 0.57
CA TRP A 329 5.85 3.29 1.99
C TRP A 329 4.34 3.32 2.19
N THR A 330 3.79 2.22 2.69
CA THR A 330 2.35 2.03 2.85
C THR A 330 2.09 1.50 4.25
N ALA A 331 1.36 2.24 5.05
CA ALA A 331 1.03 1.86 6.42
C ALA A 331 -0.45 1.46 6.58
N GLY A 332 -1.30 1.73 5.60
CA GLY A 332 -2.71 1.38 5.57
C GLY A 332 -3.18 1.03 4.17
N THR A 333 -4.04 0.01 4.06
CA THR A 333 -4.77 -0.36 2.84
C THR A 333 -6.16 -0.87 3.21
N HIS A 334 -6.95 -1.22 2.22
CA HIS A 334 -8.26 -1.86 2.39
C HIS A 334 -8.20 -3.31 2.92
N ASP A 335 -6.99 -3.86 3.15
CA ASP A 335 -6.77 -5.24 3.62
C ASP A 335 -6.27 -5.33 5.06
N PHE A 336 -5.87 -4.21 5.66
CA PHE A 336 -5.31 -4.16 7.01
C PHE A 336 -6.12 -3.26 7.93
N PRO A 337 -6.12 -3.52 9.24
CA PRO A 337 -6.75 -2.63 10.23
C PRO A 337 -6.28 -1.18 10.05
N ARG A 338 -7.18 -0.23 10.28
CA ARG A 338 -6.91 1.20 10.13
C ARG A 338 -5.67 1.64 10.90
N LEU A 339 -4.84 2.45 10.26
CA LEU A 339 -3.59 2.98 10.80
C LEU A 339 -3.77 3.62 12.19
N ALA A 340 -4.79 4.47 12.34
CA ALA A 340 -5.10 5.16 13.59
C ALA A 340 -5.46 4.23 14.76
N SER A 341 -5.84 2.98 14.51
CA SER A 341 -6.27 2.03 15.54
C SER A 341 -5.30 0.87 15.77
N ARG A 342 -4.41 0.58 14.82
CA ARG A 342 -3.61 -0.66 14.82
C ARG A 342 -2.76 -0.82 16.08
N TRP A 343 -2.15 0.24 16.54
CA TRP A 343 -1.26 0.21 17.71
C TRP A 343 -1.90 0.82 18.97
N HIS A 344 -3.18 1.20 18.90
CA HIS A 344 -3.91 1.92 19.91
C HIS A 344 -3.91 1.17 21.25
N GLY A 345 -4.26 -0.14 21.24
CA GLY A 345 -4.33 -0.93 22.47
C GLY A 345 -3.02 -1.05 23.24
N ALA A 346 -1.87 -0.99 22.56
CA ALA A 346 -0.55 -1.05 23.17
C ALA A 346 -0.06 0.32 23.70
N LEU A 347 -0.66 1.43 23.21
CA LEU A 347 -0.20 2.79 23.49
C LEU A 347 -1.14 3.57 24.44
N MET A 348 -2.37 3.11 24.67
CA MET A 348 -3.38 3.84 25.44
C MET A 348 -3.04 3.93 26.93
N ASP A 349 -2.81 5.14 27.38
CA ASP A 349 -2.81 5.53 28.79
C ASP A 349 -3.24 6.99 28.94
N GLU A 350 -3.14 7.56 30.13
CA GLU A 350 -3.54 8.94 30.43
C GLU A 350 -2.71 10.02 29.69
N HIS A 351 -1.56 9.66 29.13
CA HIS A 351 -0.67 10.57 28.41
C HIS A 351 -0.79 10.42 26.87
N PHE A 352 -1.59 9.49 26.38
CA PHE A 352 -1.74 9.25 24.96
C PHE A 352 -2.55 10.36 24.27
N SER A 353 -1.98 10.94 23.21
CA SER A 353 -2.66 11.90 22.34
C SER A 353 -2.82 11.31 20.95
N GLN A 354 -4.04 10.92 20.59
CA GLN A 354 -4.36 10.39 19.25
C GLN A 354 -3.98 11.39 18.15
N GLU A 355 -4.32 12.67 18.36
CA GLU A 355 -4.02 13.71 17.35
C GLU A 355 -2.52 13.86 17.11
N ALA A 356 -1.70 13.86 18.17
CA ALA A 356 -0.24 13.96 18.04
C ALA A 356 0.34 12.73 17.35
N PHE A 357 -0.15 11.54 17.70
CA PHE A 357 0.26 10.27 17.12
C PHE A 357 -0.08 10.20 15.62
N ASP A 358 -1.31 10.51 15.22
CA ASP A 358 -1.73 10.50 13.82
C ASP A 358 -0.94 11.52 13.00
N HIS A 359 -0.66 12.70 13.56
CA HIS A 359 0.17 13.72 12.91
C HIS A 359 1.63 13.27 12.76
N GLN A 360 2.18 12.58 13.78
CA GLN A 360 3.52 11.99 13.70
C GLN A 360 3.61 10.95 12.58
N LEU A 361 2.63 10.03 12.49
CA LEU A 361 2.59 9.00 11.45
C LEU A 361 2.49 9.61 10.04
N ALA A 362 1.67 10.65 9.87
CA ALA A 362 1.59 11.39 8.62
C ALA A 362 2.95 11.99 8.23
N ALA A 363 3.62 12.66 9.18
CA ALA A 363 4.93 13.26 8.95
C ALA A 363 6.00 12.22 8.64
N LEU A 364 5.98 11.06 9.33
CA LEU A 364 6.89 9.95 9.06
C LEU A 364 6.74 9.44 7.64
N LEU A 365 5.54 9.04 7.22
CA LEU A 365 5.29 8.52 5.86
C LEU A 365 5.71 9.51 4.77
N ILE A 366 5.39 10.79 4.97
CA ILE A 366 5.71 11.85 4.01
C ILE A 366 7.22 12.17 3.95
N SER A 367 8.00 11.87 4.98
CA SER A 367 9.44 12.21 5.06
C SER A 367 10.38 11.07 4.65
N LEU A 368 9.91 9.82 4.59
CA LEU A 368 10.72 8.68 4.18
C LEU A 368 11.16 8.76 2.70
N GLN A 369 12.25 8.07 2.35
CA GLN A 369 12.79 8.04 0.99
C GLN A 369 11.99 7.10 0.10
N GLY A 370 11.57 7.58 -1.06
CA GLY A 370 10.75 6.83 -2.01
C GLY A 370 9.36 7.45 -2.18
N SER A 371 8.45 6.70 -2.76
CA SER A 371 7.03 7.06 -2.83
C SER A 371 6.29 6.64 -1.57
N CYS A 372 5.07 7.11 -1.39
CA CYS A 372 4.20 6.65 -0.30
C CYS A 372 2.75 6.53 -0.77
N CYS A 373 1.99 5.65 -0.11
CA CYS A 373 0.58 5.46 -0.37
C CYS A 373 -0.23 5.78 0.89
N ILE A 374 -1.28 6.56 0.73
CA ILE A 374 -2.24 6.94 1.76
C ILE A 374 -3.56 6.26 1.40
N TYR A 375 -4.13 5.49 2.29
CA TYR A 375 -5.44 4.87 2.08
C TYR A 375 -6.55 5.87 2.45
N GLN A 376 -7.62 5.92 1.62
CA GLN A 376 -8.79 6.79 1.89
C GLN A 376 -9.23 6.71 3.36
N GLY A 377 -9.33 7.87 4.00
CA GLY A 377 -9.71 8.01 5.41
C GLY A 377 -8.54 8.03 6.40
N ASP A 378 -7.30 7.70 6.00
CA ASP A 378 -6.13 7.89 6.85
C ASP A 378 -5.87 9.38 7.10
N GLU A 379 -6.13 10.23 6.10
CA GLU A 379 -6.05 11.69 6.20
C GLU A 379 -7.09 12.30 7.14
N LEU A 380 -8.12 11.53 7.47
CA LEU A 380 -9.16 11.92 8.45
C LEU A 380 -8.90 11.32 9.84
N GLY A 381 -7.93 10.39 9.96
CA GLY A 381 -7.69 9.61 11.16
C GLY A 381 -8.80 8.59 11.45
N LEU A 382 -9.48 8.06 10.43
CA LEU A 382 -10.58 7.10 10.65
C LEU A 382 -10.09 5.88 11.40
N HIS A 383 -10.83 5.50 12.43
CA HIS A 383 -10.53 4.35 13.26
C HIS A 383 -11.07 3.05 12.65
N GLN A 384 -10.53 1.90 13.12
CA GLN A 384 -11.08 0.58 12.80
C GLN A 384 -12.50 0.47 13.36
N ALA A 385 -13.45 0.15 12.50
CA ALA A 385 -14.84 -0.02 12.90
C ALA A 385 -15.10 -1.43 13.41
N GLU A 386 -15.92 -1.54 14.46
CA GLU A 386 -16.49 -2.82 14.88
C GLU A 386 -17.74 -3.11 14.06
N ILE A 387 -17.68 -4.16 13.25
CA ILE A 387 -18.81 -4.59 12.40
C ILE A 387 -19.54 -5.74 13.09
N PRO A 388 -20.84 -5.57 13.40
CA PRO A 388 -21.65 -6.66 13.96
C PRO A 388 -21.62 -7.89 13.07
N ARG A 389 -21.56 -9.10 13.64
CA ARG A 389 -21.44 -10.35 12.89
C ARG A 389 -22.49 -10.48 11.78
N GLU A 390 -23.72 -10.10 12.04
CA GLU A 390 -24.84 -10.15 11.10
C GLU A 390 -24.71 -9.14 9.94
N ARG A 391 -23.81 -8.16 10.05
CA ARG A 391 -23.51 -7.14 9.03
C ARG A 391 -22.17 -7.38 8.34
N MET A 392 -21.41 -8.41 8.75
CA MET A 392 -20.15 -8.75 8.10
C MET A 392 -20.39 -9.19 6.66
N GLN A 393 -19.52 -8.70 5.78
CA GLN A 393 -19.54 -8.99 4.35
C GLN A 393 -18.28 -9.75 3.91
N ASP A 394 -17.14 -9.47 4.55
CA ASP A 394 -15.86 -10.05 4.18
C ASP A 394 -15.83 -11.57 4.42
N PRO A 395 -15.63 -12.39 3.36
CA PRO A 395 -15.56 -13.85 3.49
C PRO A 395 -14.43 -14.32 4.42
N PHE A 396 -13.34 -13.55 4.51
CA PHE A 396 -12.23 -13.86 5.42
C PHE A 396 -12.69 -13.74 6.89
N GLY A 397 -13.35 -12.63 7.24
CA GLY A 397 -13.90 -12.44 8.58
C GLY A 397 -15.04 -13.42 8.89
N ILE A 398 -15.97 -13.65 7.95
CA ILE A 398 -17.09 -14.58 8.15
C ILE A 398 -16.60 -16.00 8.48
N ARG A 399 -15.52 -16.46 7.80
CA ARG A 399 -14.93 -17.80 8.03
C ARG A 399 -14.11 -17.86 9.30
N GLY A 400 -13.37 -16.81 9.61
CA GLY A 400 -12.44 -16.76 10.75
C GLY A 400 -13.07 -16.37 12.08
N TYR A 401 -14.32 -15.90 12.10
CA TYR A 401 -15.00 -15.40 13.30
C TYR A 401 -15.08 -16.48 14.40
N PRO A 402 -14.81 -16.16 15.68
CA PRO A 402 -14.46 -14.81 16.21
C PRO A 402 -12.95 -14.50 16.23
N LEU A 403 -12.08 -15.42 15.80
CA LEU A 403 -10.61 -15.27 15.90
C LEU A 403 -10.07 -14.24 14.88
N VAL A 404 -10.69 -14.16 13.72
CA VAL A 404 -10.36 -13.19 12.66
C VAL A 404 -11.61 -12.38 12.35
N LEU A 405 -11.53 -11.05 12.53
CA LEU A 405 -12.65 -10.15 12.29
C LEU A 405 -12.78 -9.72 10.81
N GLY A 406 -11.77 -10.06 9.99
CA GLY A 406 -11.75 -9.69 8.57
C GLY A 406 -11.47 -8.22 8.32
N ARG A 407 -11.77 -7.77 7.09
CA ARG A 407 -11.37 -6.47 6.54
C ARG A 407 -12.49 -5.42 6.55
N ASP A 408 -13.72 -5.79 6.91
CA ASP A 408 -14.88 -4.87 6.86
C ASP A 408 -14.66 -3.60 7.67
N GLY A 409 -14.00 -3.70 8.82
CA GLY A 409 -13.78 -2.57 9.73
C GLY A 409 -12.92 -1.45 9.14
N CYS A 410 -12.00 -1.75 8.20
CA CYS A 410 -11.22 -0.74 7.50
C CYS A 410 -11.88 -0.28 6.18
N ARG A 411 -12.97 -0.95 5.76
CA ARG A 411 -13.67 -0.72 4.48
C ARG A 411 -14.96 0.08 4.61
N THR A 412 -15.25 0.63 5.78
CA THR A 412 -16.45 1.46 6.01
C THR A 412 -16.48 2.66 5.08
N PRO A 413 -17.70 3.16 4.71
CA PRO A 413 -17.85 4.30 3.83
C PRO A 413 -17.13 5.57 4.30
N MET A 414 -16.64 6.37 3.36
CA MET A 414 -16.07 7.70 3.62
C MET A 414 -17.14 8.67 4.15
N PRO A 415 -16.89 9.34 5.28
CA PRO A 415 -17.79 10.36 5.81
C PRO A 415 -17.50 11.73 5.16
N TRP A 416 -18.37 12.19 4.28
CA TRP A 416 -18.22 13.48 3.60
C TRP A 416 -18.82 14.64 4.37
N THR A 417 -19.99 14.41 5.02
CA THR A 417 -20.73 15.46 5.75
C THR A 417 -20.98 15.04 7.20
N ILE A 418 -21.21 16.04 8.06
CA ILE A 418 -21.53 15.81 9.48
C ILE A 418 -22.97 15.29 9.62
N GLU A 419 -23.86 15.77 8.76
CA GLU A 419 -25.29 15.49 8.82
C GLU A 419 -25.67 14.23 8.06
N GLY A 420 -26.80 13.65 8.47
CA GLY A 420 -27.36 12.43 7.86
C GLY A 420 -26.74 11.13 8.36
N ASP A 421 -27.52 10.06 8.32
CA ASP A 421 -27.07 8.74 8.83
C ASP A 421 -25.97 8.10 7.99
N GLN A 422 -25.87 8.46 6.72
CA GLN A 422 -24.86 8.00 5.78
C GLN A 422 -23.73 9.03 5.55
N ALA A 423 -23.68 10.11 6.35
CA ALA A 423 -22.65 11.16 6.29
C ALA A 423 -22.30 11.62 4.86
N GLY A 424 -23.28 11.77 4.00
CA GLY A 424 -23.09 12.22 2.62
C GLY A 424 -22.45 11.19 1.67
N PHE A 425 -22.20 9.97 2.13
CA PHE A 425 -21.67 8.90 1.28
C PHE A 425 -22.70 8.42 0.24
N THR A 426 -23.95 8.23 0.66
CA THR A 426 -25.06 7.76 -0.18
C THR A 426 -26.37 8.45 0.18
N THR A 427 -27.31 8.48 -0.76
CA THR A 427 -28.72 8.84 -0.54
C THR A 427 -29.59 7.61 -0.24
N ALA A 428 -29.04 6.39 -0.32
CA ALA A 428 -29.74 5.18 0.09
C ALA A 428 -30.02 5.18 1.61
N PRO A 429 -31.06 4.46 2.06
CA PRO A 429 -31.33 4.30 3.49
C PRO A 429 -30.17 3.66 4.27
N GLU A 430 -29.46 2.74 3.62
CA GLU A 430 -28.31 2.03 4.19
C GLU A 430 -27.18 1.92 3.17
N ALA A 431 -25.94 2.05 3.65
CA ALA A 431 -24.74 1.72 2.90
C ALA A 431 -24.44 0.21 2.98
N TRP A 432 -23.61 -0.28 2.09
CA TRP A 432 -23.20 -1.69 2.02
C TRP A 432 -22.52 -2.20 3.31
N LEU A 433 -21.83 -1.33 4.02
CA LEU A 433 -21.32 -1.53 5.40
C LEU A 433 -21.85 -0.41 6.30
N PRO A 434 -22.01 -0.68 7.60
CA PRO A 434 -22.41 0.35 8.56
C PRO A 434 -21.37 1.48 8.64
N LEU A 435 -21.83 2.71 8.76
CA LEU A 435 -20.99 3.87 9.06
C LEU A 435 -21.00 4.14 10.57
N PRO A 436 -19.87 4.01 11.29
CA PRO A 436 -19.78 4.30 12.71
C PRO A 436 -20.16 5.76 13.03
N ARG A 437 -20.77 6.00 14.17
CA ARG A 437 -21.16 7.37 14.60
C ARG A 437 -19.96 8.27 14.80
N GLU A 438 -18.86 7.73 15.32
CA GLU A 438 -17.59 8.44 15.50
C GLU A 438 -17.01 8.92 14.18
N HIS A 439 -17.09 8.13 13.11
CA HIS A 439 -16.62 8.53 11.77
C HIS A 439 -17.33 9.78 11.24
N ARG A 440 -18.61 9.99 11.59
CA ARG A 440 -19.34 11.22 11.19
C ARG A 440 -18.71 12.48 11.78
N ARG A 441 -18.17 12.42 13.00
CA ARG A 441 -17.48 13.55 13.63
C ARG A 441 -16.14 13.86 12.95
N MET A 442 -15.58 12.87 12.28
CA MET A 442 -14.31 12.94 11.53
C MET A 442 -14.54 13.28 10.05
N ALA A 443 -15.78 13.60 9.65
CA ALA A 443 -16.15 13.88 8.28
C ALA A 443 -15.29 14.97 7.64
N VAL A 444 -15.09 14.85 6.31
CA VAL A 444 -14.36 15.83 5.51
C VAL A 444 -14.86 17.25 5.79
N GLU A 445 -16.17 17.48 5.76
CA GLU A 445 -16.78 18.79 6.02
C GLU A 445 -16.39 19.38 7.38
N ALA A 446 -16.29 18.55 8.42
CA ALA A 446 -15.88 19.00 9.76
C ALA A 446 -14.41 19.44 9.76
N GLN A 447 -13.54 18.62 9.17
CA GLN A 447 -12.11 18.85 9.18
C GLN A 447 -11.66 19.95 8.22
N GLU A 448 -12.38 20.18 7.11
CA GLU A 448 -12.08 21.32 6.23
C GLU A 448 -12.26 22.68 6.90
N ARG A 449 -13.18 22.77 7.87
CA ARG A 449 -13.45 24.00 8.63
C ARG A 449 -12.43 24.28 9.72
N ASP A 450 -11.66 23.29 10.14
CA ASP A 450 -10.66 23.42 11.19
C ASP A 450 -9.23 23.41 10.60
N PRO A 451 -8.52 24.56 10.60
CA PRO A 451 -7.16 24.64 10.09
C PRO A 451 -6.16 23.71 10.82
N GLN A 452 -6.49 23.27 12.04
CA GLN A 452 -5.64 22.38 12.83
C GLN A 452 -6.00 20.90 12.69
N SER A 453 -7.06 20.58 11.94
CA SER A 453 -7.48 19.19 11.71
C SER A 453 -6.38 18.35 11.05
N LEU A 454 -6.45 17.04 11.23
CA LEU A 454 -5.52 16.09 10.64
C LEU A 454 -5.53 16.20 9.09
N LEU A 455 -6.70 16.34 8.46
CA LEU A 455 -6.86 16.59 7.04
C LEU A 455 -6.02 17.78 6.55
N ASN A 456 -6.13 18.91 7.24
CA ASN A 456 -5.39 20.11 6.87
C ASN A 456 -3.88 20.00 7.18
N LYS A 457 -3.50 19.20 8.18
CA LYS A 457 -2.09 18.83 8.44
C LYS A 457 -1.52 17.97 7.32
N TYR A 458 -2.26 16.94 6.85
CA TYR A 458 -1.89 16.14 5.67
C TYR A 458 -1.71 17.02 4.42
N ARG A 459 -2.67 17.89 4.11
CA ARG A 459 -2.55 18.85 2.99
C ARG A 459 -1.26 19.67 3.07
N ARG A 460 -0.99 20.27 4.23
CA ARG A 460 0.25 21.06 4.44
C ARG A 460 1.51 20.23 4.23
N LEU A 461 1.56 19.03 4.80
CA LEU A 461 2.71 18.12 4.69
C LEU A 461 2.96 17.71 3.23
N ILE A 462 1.93 17.30 2.49
CA ILE A 462 2.06 16.85 1.11
C ILE A 462 2.47 18.01 0.20
N HIS A 463 1.82 19.16 0.31
CA HIS A 463 2.20 20.35 -0.45
C HIS A 463 3.61 20.84 -0.10
N TRP A 464 4.02 20.74 1.17
CA TRP A 464 5.37 21.07 1.60
C TRP A 464 6.39 20.10 0.99
N ARG A 465 6.15 18.77 1.05
CA ARG A 465 7.01 17.74 0.45
C ARG A 465 7.33 18.05 -1.01
N ARG A 466 6.34 18.39 -1.81
CA ARG A 466 6.51 18.68 -3.25
C ARG A 466 7.45 19.84 -3.55
N ARG A 467 7.65 20.74 -2.60
CA ARG A 467 8.57 21.88 -2.71
C ARG A 467 9.97 21.63 -2.17
N GLN A 468 10.19 20.47 -1.56
CA GLN A 468 11.47 20.13 -0.92
C GLN A 468 12.28 19.18 -1.80
N GLU A 469 13.37 19.67 -2.42
CA GLU A 469 14.27 18.83 -3.21
C GLU A 469 14.79 17.63 -2.40
N ALA A 470 15.13 17.85 -1.13
CA ALA A 470 15.58 16.78 -0.24
C ALA A 470 14.56 15.64 -0.10
N LEU A 471 13.24 15.89 -0.20
CA LEU A 471 12.21 14.85 -0.09
C LEU A 471 11.87 14.19 -1.42
N THR A 472 12.02 14.91 -2.53
CA THR A 472 11.69 14.39 -3.87
C THR A 472 12.85 13.64 -4.51
N ASP A 473 14.09 14.07 -4.26
CA ASP A 473 15.30 13.55 -4.94
C ASP A 473 16.45 13.17 -3.99
N GLY A 474 16.34 13.49 -2.69
CA GLY A 474 17.40 13.27 -1.72
C GLY A 474 17.45 11.86 -1.15
N ASP A 475 18.66 11.46 -0.73
CA ASP A 475 18.88 10.21 0.01
C ASP A 475 18.56 10.36 1.50
N LEU A 476 18.24 9.23 2.16
CA LEU A 476 18.02 9.14 3.59
C LEU A 476 19.29 8.64 4.29
N GLN A 477 19.68 9.33 5.36
CA GLN A 477 20.76 8.89 6.25
C GLN A 477 20.29 8.98 7.71
N LEU A 478 20.41 7.88 8.45
CA LEU A 478 20.13 7.87 9.89
C LEU A 478 21.10 8.80 10.63
N LEU A 479 20.60 9.51 11.63
CA LEU A 479 21.37 10.40 12.48
C LEU A 479 21.54 9.79 13.88
N PRO A 480 22.61 10.14 14.61
CA PRO A 480 22.75 9.75 16.02
C PRO A 480 21.56 10.25 16.84
N SER A 481 20.91 9.34 17.53
CA SER A 481 19.80 9.62 18.45
C SER A 481 19.71 8.51 19.49
N GLU A 482 19.09 8.82 20.63
CA GLU A 482 18.84 7.85 21.70
C GLU A 482 17.37 7.46 21.73
N ASP A 483 17.08 6.25 22.24
CA ASP A 483 15.71 5.82 22.48
C ASP A 483 14.98 6.85 23.38
N PRO A 484 13.73 7.23 23.06
CA PRO A 484 12.83 6.71 22.02
C PRO A 484 12.82 7.51 20.70
N VAL A 485 13.84 8.31 20.41
CA VAL A 485 13.87 9.20 19.25
C VAL A 485 14.46 8.49 18.02
N LEU A 486 13.70 8.39 16.93
CA LEU A 486 14.21 8.09 15.60
C LEU A 486 14.64 9.39 14.92
N ALA A 487 15.87 9.45 14.44
CA ALA A 487 16.36 10.61 13.71
C ALA A 487 17.02 10.22 12.39
N PHE A 488 16.78 11.03 11.36
CA PHE A 488 17.42 10.90 10.04
C PHE A 488 17.50 12.24 9.32
N CYS A 489 18.34 12.32 8.30
CA CYS A 489 18.29 13.42 7.36
C CYS A 489 17.93 12.94 5.95
N ARG A 490 17.34 13.85 5.18
CA ARG A 490 17.14 13.73 3.74
C ARG A 490 18.05 14.74 3.07
N ARG A 491 18.93 14.27 2.18
CA ARG A 491 19.96 15.10 1.55
C ARG A 491 19.88 15.05 0.03
N ALA A 492 19.69 16.22 -0.57
CA ALA A 492 19.82 16.47 -2.01
C ALA A 492 21.01 17.39 -2.31
N ALA A 493 21.20 17.75 -3.58
CA ALA A 493 22.31 18.58 -4.00
C ALA A 493 22.32 19.97 -3.34
N SER A 494 21.17 20.61 -3.20
CA SER A 494 21.05 21.97 -2.69
C SER A 494 20.42 22.06 -1.29
N GLN A 495 19.88 20.94 -0.75
CA GLN A 495 19.09 20.98 0.47
C GLN A 495 19.35 19.76 1.36
N THR A 496 19.44 19.98 2.67
CA THR A 496 19.39 18.90 3.68
C THR A 496 18.32 19.22 4.71
N LEU A 497 17.41 18.29 4.89
CA LEU A 497 16.36 18.33 5.91
C LEU A 497 16.68 17.31 7.01
N LEU A 498 16.44 17.67 8.25
CA LEU A 498 16.67 16.87 9.45
C LEU A 498 15.33 16.57 10.09
N PHE A 499 15.14 15.34 10.53
CA PHE A 499 13.91 14.85 11.15
C PHE A 499 14.24 14.13 12.44
N ALA A 500 13.44 14.37 13.49
CA ALA A 500 13.41 13.56 14.70
C ALA A 500 11.98 13.30 15.14
N PHE A 501 11.69 12.05 15.47
CA PHE A 501 10.38 11.53 15.85
C PHE A 501 10.49 10.95 17.25
N ASN A 502 9.75 11.51 18.20
CA ASN A 502 9.66 10.95 19.54
C ASN A 502 8.56 9.89 19.61
N PHE A 503 8.92 8.62 19.80
CA PHE A 503 7.98 7.50 19.91
C PHE A 503 7.51 7.24 21.34
N ASP A 504 7.83 8.13 22.29
CA ASP A 504 7.27 8.09 23.64
C ASP A 504 6.08 9.06 23.77
N ARG A 505 5.30 8.90 24.81
CA ARG A 505 4.13 9.71 25.20
C ARG A 505 4.51 10.97 25.94
N VAL A 506 5.73 11.01 26.47
CA VAL A 506 6.26 12.13 27.26
C VAL A 506 7.31 12.92 26.48
N PRO A 507 7.52 14.20 26.77
CA PRO A 507 8.55 14.99 26.14
C PRO A 507 9.96 14.40 26.37
N VAL A 508 10.82 14.47 25.36
CA VAL A 508 12.21 14.06 25.43
C VAL A 508 13.15 15.18 24.98
N TYR A 509 14.39 15.15 25.46
CA TYR A 509 15.43 16.09 25.06
C TYR A 509 16.43 15.38 24.13
N GLN A 510 16.45 15.76 22.84
CA GLN A 510 17.40 15.25 21.86
C GLN A 510 18.60 16.19 21.73
N SER A 511 19.82 15.66 21.91
CA SER A 511 21.05 16.42 21.65
C SER A 511 21.26 16.62 20.15
N LEU A 512 21.66 17.84 19.77
CA LEU A 512 22.00 18.23 18.40
C LEU A 512 23.52 18.34 18.17
N GLU A 513 24.36 18.02 19.18
CA GLU A 513 25.81 18.20 19.11
C GLU A 513 26.49 17.48 17.94
N HIS A 514 25.92 16.34 17.53
CA HIS A 514 26.46 15.53 16.42
C HIS A 514 25.68 15.71 15.10
N TRP A 515 24.79 16.69 15.07
CA TRP A 515 24.02 17.02 13.88
C TRP A 515 24.63 18.20 13.13
N PRO A 516 24.34 18.34 11.81
CA PRO A 516 24.64 19.59 11.11
C PRO A 516 23.99 20.78 11.80
N ALA A 517 24.67 21.94 11.81
CA ALA A 517 24.03 23.18 12.24
C ALA A 517 22.72 23.37 11.46
N CYS A 518 21.65 23.65 12.17
CA CYS A 518 20.32 23.68 11.58
C CYS A 518 19.41 24.72 12.25
N ARG A 519 18.37 25.11 11.52
CA ARG A 519 17.25 25.93 12.03
C ARG A 519 15.94 25.17 11.86
N GLN A 520 15.02 25.35 12.79
CA GLN A 520 13.68 24.75 12.70
C GLN A 520 12.99 25.16 11.40
N ALA A 521 12.24 24.23 10.80
CA ALA A 521 11.37 24.51 9.67
C ALA A 521 10.04 25.09 10.17
N ASP A 522 9.89 26.41 10.06
CA ASP A 522 8.73 27.14 10.61
C ASP A 522 7.45 26.98 9.79
N GLU A 523 7.52 26.38 8.58
CA GLU A 523 6.37 26.22 7.69
C GLU A 523 5.36 25.15 8.16
N LEU A 524 5.79 24.27 9.07
CA LEU A 524 4.99 23.17 9.59
C LEU A 524 4.76 23.39 11.10
N ASP A 525 3.54 23.21 11.53
CA ASP A 525 3.08 23.51 12.90
C ASP A 525 3.42 22.37 13.88
N PHE A 526 4.73 22.05 14.01
CA PHE A 526 5.23 21.14 15.03
C PHE A 526 5.74 21.91 16.24
N GLN A 527 5.09 21.68 17.38
CA GLN A 527 5.38 22.35 18.63
C GLN A 527 6.62 21.74 19.29
N VAL A 528 7.79 22.35 19.11
CA VAL A 528 9.04 21.96 19.77
C VAL A 528 9.66 23.16 20.47
N ARG A 529 10.57 22.92 21.43
CA ARG A 529 11.37 23.97 22.06
C ARG A 529 12.84 23.75 21.78
N CYS A 530 13.46 24.68 21.06
CA CYS A 530 14.87 24.62 20.72
C CYS A 530 15.69 25.35 21.79
N PHE A 531 16.82 24.74 22.18
CA PHE A 531 17.88 25.28 23.01
C PHE A 531 19.18 25.31 22.21
N GLU A 532 20.29 25.84 22.77
CA GLU A 532 21.55 25.98 22.03
C GLU A 532 22.05 24.65 21.42
N SER A 533 22.00 23.54 22.16
CA SER A 533 22.52 22.24 21.72
C SER A 533 21.52 21.09 21.84
N THR A 534 20.26 21.40 22.19
CA THR A 534 19.20 20.38 22.38
C THR A 534 17.86 20.87 21.87
N VAL A 535 16.98 19.93 21.57
CA VAL A 535 15.57 20.19 21.27
C VAL A 535 14.69 19.35 22.19
N GLU A 536 13.70 19.97 22.80
CA GLU A 536 12.62 19.29 23.53
C GLU A 536 11.52 18.94 22.52
N ILE A 537 11.27 17.64 22.34
CA ILE A 537 10.27 17.08 21.43
C ILE A 537 9.11 16.53 22.29
N PRO A 538 7.90 17.05 22.16
CA PRO A 538 6.74 16.54 22.90
C PRO A 538 6.50 15.05 22.69
N GLY A 539 5.66 14.45 23.51
CA GLY A 539 5.18 13.08 23.29
C GLY A 539 4.52 12.94 21.91
N PHE A 540 4.92 11.93 21.15
CA PHE A 540 4.58 11.76 19.73
C PHE A 540 4.86 12.98 18.86
N GLY A 541 5.78 13.86 19.32
CA GLY A 541 6.19 15.06 18.60
C GLY A 541 7.16 14.78 17.47
N VAL A 542 7.27 15.77 16.58
CA VAL A 542 8.20 15.74 15.45
C VAL A 542 9.01 17.03 15.44
N PHE A 543 10.32 16.91 15.30
CA PHE A 543 11.21 18.03 15.00
C PHE A 543 11.64 17.93 13.53
N ILE A 544 11.46 19.03 12.81
CA ILE A 544 11.91 19.18 11.42
C ILE A 544 12.78 20.43 11.34
N ALA A 545 13.97 20.28 10.73
CA ALA A 545 14.89 21.38 10.57
C ALA A 545 15.55 21.39 9.18
N VAL A 546 16.02 22.56 8.77
CA VAL A 546 16.83 22.75 7.57
C VAL A 546 18.28 22.91 8.01
N ALA A 547 19.19 22.11 7.47
CA ALA A 547 20.61 22.26 7.73
C ALA A 547 21.12 23.57 7.13
N GLU A 548 21.97 24.26 7.88
CA GLU A 548 22.65 25.44 7.38
C GLU A 548 23.71 25.07 6.33
N PRO A 549 23.92 25.89 5.30
CA PRO A 549 24.99 25.67 4.35
C PRO A 549 26.34 25.63 5.10
N VAL A 550 27.16 24.63 4.83
CA VAL A 550 28.53 24.61 5.33
C VAL A 550 29.25 25.80 4.72
N THR A 551 29.37 26.88 5.45
CA THR A 551 30.25 28.01 5.07
C THR A 551 31.68 27.51 5.19
N SER A 552 32.26 27.08 4.08
CA SER A 552 33.70 26.89 3.98
C SER A 552 34.37 28.26 4.18
N SER A 553 34.78 28.57 5.41
CA SER A 553 35.69 29.67 5.67
C SER A 553 37.03 29.27 5.05
N ILE A 554 37.19 29.56 3.78
CA ILE A 554 38.52 29.66 3.15
C ILE A 554 39.12 30.92 3.74
N HIS A 555 39.85 30.78 4.87
CA HIS A 555 40.82 31.81 5.24
C HIS A 555 41.88 31.82 4.14
N PRO A 556 42.07 32.92 3.42
CA PRO A 556 43.19 33.05 2.53
C PRO A 556 44.43 33.02 3.43
N ILE A 557 45.29 32.01 3.25
CA ILE A 557 46.61 31.98 3.82
C ILE A 557 47.30 33.24 3.28
N ALA A 558 47.47 34.23 4.16
CA ALA A 558 48.26 35.42 3.87
C ALA A 558 49.66 35.00 3.47
N GLY A 559 49.97 35.16 2.20
CA GLY A 559 51.32 34.93 1.68
C GLY A 559 52.34 35.83 2.38
N SER A 560 53.32 35.22 3.01
CA SER A 560 54.50 35.92 3.49
C SER A 560 55.29 36.50 2.32
N PRO A 561 55.72 37.77 2.36
CA PRO A 561 56.55 38.35 1.30
C PRO A 561 57.93 37.74 1.32
N GLY A 562 58.37 37.21 0.19
CA GLY A 562 59.68 36.69 -0.03
C GLY A 562 60.77 37.76 0.17
N LEU A 563 61.82 37.39 0.84
CA LEU A 563 63.10 38.11 0.84
C LEU A 563 63.94 37.61 -0.32
N LEU A 564 64.37 38.56 -1.12
CA LEU A 564 65.45 38.48 -2.09
C LEU A 564 66.74 37.96 -1.48
N ARG A 565 67.36 36.94 -2.06
CA ARG A 565 68.73 36.97 -2.61
C ARG A 565 68.99 35.72 -3.43
#